data_44ad0202ded5b0680ed8c85c5f495424
#
_entry.id   44ad0202ded5b0680ed8c85c5f495424
#
_cell.length_a   1.000
_cell.length_b   1.000
_cell.length_c   1.000
_cell.angle_alpha   90.00
_cell.angle_beta   90.00
_cell.angle_gamma   90.00
#
_symmetry.space_group_name_H-M   'P 1'
#
loop_
_entity.id
_entity.type
_entity.pdbx_description
1 polymer ?
#
loop_
_entity_poly.entity_id
_entity_poly.type
_entity_poly.pdbx_seq_one_letter_code
_entity_poly.pdbx_strand_id
1 'polypeptide(L)'
;IKSPYMMVGYFRDEEATKEAFDKDGWFKTGDLGSIDEKGHVHVTGRLKENIVLATGKKIAPDDIEEKYSDLPGVKELVICGIPVNNADYDEVQAFVVPERLSAESLEKIRREITERGATLIQNMRIAKTHFVEKIPRTSLQKPKRYLLKKKALEGDDAADEKMIEQKGADIESKVTATVAKIANADVNDISLSTKVFSDLAIDSLSSITLAMELEDEFKVNIEPYYHED
;
A
#
# COMPACT_ATOMS: atom_id res chain seq x y z
N ILE A 1 12.98 27.74 4.26
CA ILE A 1 14.31 27.90 3.60
C ILE A 1 14.42 29.29 2.98
N LYS A 2 15.63 29.81 2.84
CA LYS A 2 15.91 31.08 2.17
C LYS A 2 17.16 30.93 1.30
N SER A 3 17.10 31.38 0.05
CA SER A 3 18.20 31.28 -0.90
C SER A 3 18.08 32.38 -1.96
N PRO A 4 19.18 32.89 -2.53
CA PRO A 4 19.13 33.83 -3.66
C PRO A 4 18.53 33.22 -4.93
N TYR A 5 18.42 31.88 -4.98
CA TYR A 5 17.84 31.14 -6.12
C TYR A 5 16.37 30.70 -5.90
N MET A 6 15.72 31.28 -4.87
CA MET A 6 14.29 30.99 -4.65
C MET A 6 13.43 31.56 -5.77
N MET A 7 12.28 30.91 -6.00
CA MET A 7 11.27 31.47 -6.90
C MET A 7 10.82 32.85 -6.43
N VAL A 8 10.45 33.71 -7.35
CA VAL A 8 9.86 35.03 -7.02
C VAL A 8 8.42 34.90 -6.55
N GLY A 9 7.71 33.89 -7.06
CA GLY A 9 6.31 33.61 -6.72
C GLY A 9 5.66 32.63 -7.67
N TYR A 10 4.40 32.31 -7.43
CA TYR A 10 3.57 31.50 -8.32
C TYR A 10 3.04 32.37 -9.46
N PHE A 11 3.05 31.83 -10.68
CA PHE A 11 2.61 32.56 -11.88
C PHE A 11 1.13 32.92 -11.79
N ARG A 12 0.81 34.22 -11.81
CA ARG A 12 -0.55 34.77 -11.73
C ARG A 12 -1.36 34.32 -10.49
N ASP A 13 -0.65 34.02 -9.38
CA ASP A 13 -1.27 33.60 -8.12
C ASP A 13 -0.57 34.31 -6.94
N GLU A 14 -1.01 35.54 -6.68
CA GLU A 14 -0.43 36.37 -5.62
C GLU A 14 -0.80 35.83 -4.23
N GLU A 15 -1.98 35.20 -4.09
CA GLU A 15 -2.45 34.69 -2.82
C GLU A 15 -1.61 33.48 -2.41
N ALA A 16 -1.44 32.49 -3.28
CA ALA A 16 -0.55 31.38 -3.04
C ALA A 16 0.91 31.82 -2.82
N THR A 17 1.34 32.89 -3.49
CA THR A 17 2.68 33.46 -3.28
C THR A 17 2.83 34.04 -1.88
N LYS A 18 1.85 34.81 -1.37
CA LYS A 18 1.86 35.36 -0.02
C LYS A 18 1.83 34.27 1.05
N GLU A 19 1.06 33.19 0.80
CA GLU A 19 1.01 32.05 1.71
C GLU A 19 2.32 31.27 1.76
N ALA A 20 3.04 31.17 0.63
CA ALA A 20 4.28 30.42 0.51
C ALA A 20 5.48 31.05 1.21
N PHE A 21 5.45 32.36 1.48
CA PHE A 21 6.53 33.06 2.16
C PHE A 21 6.06 33.64 3.51
N ASP A 22 6.99 33.75 4.44
CA ASP A 22 6.76 34.52 5.64
C ASP A 22 7.12 36.02 5.46
N LYS A 23 6.86 36.82 6.49
CA LYS A 23 7.14 38.28 6.49
C LYS A 23 8.64 38.63 6.29
N ASP A 24 9.54 37.69 6.57
CA ASP A 24 10.98 37.85 6.50
C ASP A 24 11.56 37.29 5.19
N GLY A 25 10.69 36.80 4.29
CA GLY A 25 11.02 36.26 2.98
C GLY A 25 11.54 34.80 3.02
N TRP A 26 11.23 34.05 4.08
CA TRP A 26 11.50 32.61 4.12
C TRP A 26 10.40 31.85 3.43
N PHE A 27 10.78 30.96 2.52
CA PHE A 27 9.86 30.02 1.87
C PHE A 27 9.49 28.91 2.84
N LYS A 28 8.19 28.73 3.02
CA LYS A 28 7.60 27.65 3.82
C LYS A 28 7.50 26.41 2.96
N THR A 29 8.35 25.41 3.18
CA THR A 29 8.36 24.17 2.39
C THR A 29 7.14 23.28 2.67
N GLY A 30 6.49 23.50 3.80
CA GLY A 30 5.44 22.61 4.32
C GLY A 30 5.98 21.29 4.89
N ASP A 31 7.30 21.17 4.99
CA ASP A 31 7.94 20.03 5.65
C ASP A 31 8.06 20.30 7.16
N LEU A 32 7.94 19.24 7.95
CA LEU A 32 8.23 19.21 9.37
C LEU A 32 9.61 18.63 9.59
N GLY A 33 10.32 19.15 10.59
CA GLY A 33 11.64 18.64 10.91
C GLY A 33 12.19 19.23 12.20
N SER A 34 13.33 18.73 12.61
CA SER A 34 14.12 19.20 13.73
C SER A 34 15.54 19.53 13.29
N ILE A 35 16.22 20.34 14.09
CA ILE A 35 17.64 20.63 13.90
C ILE A 35 18.35 20.08 15.14
N ASP A 36 19.34 19.22 14.94
CA ASP A 36 20.14 18.68 16.05
C ASP A 36 21.17 19.69 16.57
N GLU A 37 21.86 19.34 17.66
CA GLU A 37 22.89 20.20 18.29
C GLU A 37 24.08 20.51 17.36
N LYS A 38 24.25 19.71 16.30
CA LYS A 38 25.31 19.87 15.30
C LYS A 38 24.86 20.69 14.09
N GLY A 39 23.58 21.10 14.06
CA GLY A 39 22.98 21.87 12.97
C GLY A 39 22.47 21.03 11.80
N HIS A 40 22.38 19.69 11.90
CA HIS A 40 21.80 18.85 10.87
C HIS A 40 20.28 18.98 10.89
N VAL A 41 19.69 19.09 9.71
CA VAL A 41 18.24 19.15 9.53
C VAL A 41 17.72 17.75 9.30
N HIS A 42 16.80 17.30 10.17
CA HIS A 42 16.08 16.03 10.07
C HIS A 42 14.64 16.31 9.64
N VAL A 43 14.27 15.95 8.41
CA VAL A 43 12.89 16.06 7.92
C VAL A 43 12.10 14.86 8.42
N THR A 44 11.01 15.12 9.16
CA THR A 44 10.19 14.08 9.81
C THR A 44 8.82 13.87 9.13
N GLY A 45 8.43 14.73 8.18
CA GLY A 45 7.18 14.56 7.45
C GLY A 45 6.69 15.83 6.76
N ARG A 46 5.43 15.81 6.33
CA ARG A 46 4.71 16.93 5.70
C ARG A 46 3.63 17.48 6.62
N LEU A 47 3.57 18.80 6.78
CA LEU A 47 2.57 19.46 7.61
C LEU A 47 1.13 19.12 7.19
N LYS A 48 0.85 19.09 5.87
CA LYS A 48 -0.47 18.79 5.30
C LYS A 48 -0.82 17.30 5.29
N GLU A 49 0.15 16.42 5.53
CA GLU A 49 -0.08 14.97 5.57
C GLU A 49 -0.31 14.48 7.00
N ASN A 50 0.01 15.28 8.01
CA ASN A 50 -0.23 14.92 9.40
C ASN A 50 -1.70 14.64 9.65
N ILE A 51 -1.93 13.60 10.43
CA ILE A 51 -3.24 13.16 10.89
C ILE A 51 -3.56 13.96 12.16
N VAL A 52 -4.66 14.66 12.15
CA VAL A 52 -5.15 15.41 13.33
C VAL A 52 -6.06 14.49 14.13
N LEU A 53 -5.62 14.08 15.30
CA LEU A 53 -6.38 13.17 16.16
C LEU A 53 -7.47 13.90 16.94
N ALA A 54 -8.49 13.17 17.44
CA ALA A 54 -9.57 13.72 18.26
C ALA A 54 -9.07 14.46 19.51
N THR A 55 -7.86 14.19 19.97
CA THR A 55 -7.19 14.91 21.07
C THR A 55 -6.56 16.24 20.63
N GLY A 56 -6.62 16.59 19.35
CA GLY A 56 -5.91 17.73 18.75
C GLY A 56 -4.42 17.49 18.50
N LYS A 57 -3.89 16.33 18.93
CA LYS A 57 -2.50 15.93 18.64
C LYS A 57 -2.34 15.60 17.16
N LYS A 58 -1.22 16.01 16.58
CA LYS A 58 -0.84 15.68 15.21
C LYS A 58 0.16 14.52 15.21
N ILE A 59 -0.02 13.56 14.30
CA ILE A 59 0.87 12.42 14.13
C ILE A 59 1.23 12.26 12.65
N ALA A 60 2.48 11.96 12.36
CA ALA A 60 2.90 11.66 11.00
C ALA A 60 2.37 10.27 10.58
N PRO A 61 1.85 10.11 9.34
CA PRO A 61 1.45 8.80 8.83
C PRO A 61 2.57 7.76 8.91
N ASP A 62 3.79 8.18 8.60
CA ASP A 62 4.99 7.31 8.59
C ASP A 62 5.28 6.70 9.97
N ASP A 63 5.01 7.43 11.07
CA ASP A 63 5.15 6.91 12.45
C ASP A 63 4.18 5.76 12.73
N ILE A 64 3.00 5.78 12.11
CA ILE A 64 2.02 4.70 12.21
C ILE A 64 2.40 3.56 11.27
N GLU A 65 2.77 3.87 10.02
CA GLU A 65 3.19 2.88 9.01
C GLU A 65 4.33 1.99 9.55
N GLU A 66 5.30 2.58 10.27
CA GLU A 66 6.40 1.84 10.90
C GLU A 66 5.90 0.73 11.86
N LYS A 67 4.81 0.97 12.60
CA LYS A 67 4.25 0.01 13.55
C LYS A 67 3.52 -1.17 12.89
N TYR A 68 3.21 -1.04 11.62
CA TYR A 68 2.51 -2.03 10.80
C TYR A 68 3.36 -2.54 9.63
N SER A 69 4.67 -2.27 9.60
CA SER A 69 5.55 -2.53 8.44
C SER A 69 5.80 -4.02 8.16
N ASP A 70 5.62 -4.90 9.15
CA ASP A 70 5.95 -6.32 9.11
C ASP A 70 4.71 -7.23 9.15
N LEU A 71 3.56 -6.74 8.69
CA LEU A 71 2.32 -7.51 8.69
C LEU A 71 2.36 -8.63 7.63
N PRO A 72 2.09 -9.89 8.03
CA PRO A 72 2.07 -11.02 7.09
C PRO A 72 1.00 -10.85 6.00
N GLY A 73 1.37 -11.14 4.75
CA GLY A 73 0.45 -11.09 3.60
C GLY A 73 0.21 -9.68 3.06
N VAL A 74 0.90 -8.67 3.60
CA VAL A 74 0.83 -7.27 3.15
C VAL A 74 2.04 -6.95 2.29
N LYS A 75 1.79 -6.63 1.02
CA LYS A 75 2.82 -6.16 0.09
C LYS A 75 3.17 -4.70 0.30
N GLU A 76 2.15 -3.85 0.47
CA GLU A 76 2.31 -2.41 0.75
C GLU A 76 1.20 -1.95 1.69
N LEU A 77 1.52 -1.01 2.57
CA LEU A 77 0.58 -0.35 3.46
C LEU A 77 0.86 1.15 3.48
N VAL A 78 -0.18 1.96 3.30
CA VAL A 78 -0.11 3.42 3.38
C VAL A 78 -1.20 3.92 4.33
N ILE A 79 -0.82 4.75 5.27
CA ILE A 79 -1.73 5.38 6.24
C ILE A 79 -2.17 6.75 5.74
N CYS A 80 -3.46 7.03 5.89
CA CYS A 80 -4.05 8.33 5.66
C CYS A 80 -4.95 8.75 6.83
N GLY A 81 -4.92 10.03 7.18
CA GLY A 81 -5.96 10.63 8.00
C GLY A 81 -7.15 11.01 7.12
N ILE A 82 -8.31 10.46 7.38
CA ILE A 82 -9.55 10.77 6.65
C ILE A 82 -10.41 11.66 7.54
N PRO A 83 -10.77 12.88 7.08
CA PRO A 83 -11.60 13.78 7.86
C PRO A 83 -12.93 13.14 8.26
N VAL A 84 -13.28 13.23 9.53
CA VAL A 84 -14.57 12.78 10.03
C VAL A 84 -15.60 13.90 9.81
N ASN A 85 -16.74 13.55 9.21
CA ASN A 85 -17.78 14.53 8.93
C ASN A 85 -18.21 15.30 10.21
N ASN A 86 -18.24 16.64 10.12
CA ASN A 86 -18.58 17.56 11.20
C ASN A 86 -17.65 17.51 12.43
N ALA A 87 -16.41 17.03 12.26
CA ALA A 87 -15.41 17.03 13.32
C ALA A 87 -14.09 17.66 12.83
N ASP A 88 -13.34 18.25 13.77
CA ASP A 88 -12.04 18.88 13.50
C ASP A 88 -10.88 17.87 13.66
N TYR A 89 -11.14 16.59 13.40
CA TYR A 89 -10.13 15.54 13.49
C TYR A 89 -10.28 14.51 12.38
N ASP A 90 -9.20 13.75 12.19
CA ASP A 90 -9.10 12.68 11.22
C ASP A 90 -9.23 11.32 11.90
N GLU A 91 -9.76 10.37 11.16
CA GLU A 91 -9.69 8.94 11.46
C GLU A 91 -8.49 8.30 10.76
N VAL A 92 -7.74 7.47 11.49
CA VAL A 92 -6.59 6.74 10.93
C VAL A 92 -7.10 5.59 10.07
N GLN A 93 -6.88 5.67 8.77
CA GLN A 93 -7.29 4.62 7.84
C GLN A 93 -6.08 4.09 7.04
N ALA A 94 -6.08 2.78 6.77
CA ALA A 94 -5.02 2.11 6.01
C ALA A 94 -5.48 1.76 4.60
N PHE A 95 -4.59 1.96 3.62
CA PHE A 95 -4.71 1.44 2.27
C PHE A 95 -3.69 0.33 2.10
N VAL A 96 -4.17 -0.87 1.82
CA VAL A 96 -3.37 -2.10 1.82
C VAL A 96 -3.39 -2.74 0.44
N VAL A 97 -2.20 -3.03 -0.08
CA VAL A 97 -2.02 -3.92 -1.23
C VAL A 97 -1.71 -5.30 -0.66
N PRO A 98 -2.59 -6.30 -0.83
CA PRO A 98 -2.34 -7.64 -0.36
C PRO A 98 -1.34 -8.37 -1.28
N GLU A 99 -0.59 -9.33 -0.74
CA GLU A 99 0.25 -10.23 -1.54
C GLU A 99 -0.59 -11.23 -2.33
N ARG A 100 -1.72 -11.67 -1.77
CA ARG A 100 -2.66 -12.60 -2.39
C ARG A 100 -4.07 -12.01 -2.44
N LEU A 101 -4.72 -12.18 -3.60
CA LEU A 101 -6.03 -11.60 -3.89
C LEU A 101 -7.16 -12.61 -3.62
N SER A 102 -7.29 -13.08 -2.37
CA SER A 102 -8.36 -14.00 -1.96
C SER A 102 -9.07 -13.48 -0.71
N ALA A 103 -10.35 -13.78 -0.56
CA ALA A 103 -11.17 -13.40 0.59
C ALA A 103 -10.51 -13.83 1.92
N GLU A 104 -9.98 -15.04 1.98
CA GLU A 104 -9.28 -15.56 3.16
C GLU A 104 -8.03 -14.71 3.49
N SER A 105 -7.26 -14.32 2.48
CA SER A 105 -6.08 -13.45 2.66
C SER A 105 -6.47 -12.08 3.20
N LEU A 106 -7.52 -11.46 2.65
CA LEU A 106 -8.01 -10.16 3.09
C LEU A 106 -8.49 -10.20 4.54
N GLU A 107 -9.25 -11.23 4.92
CA GLU A 107 -9.72 -11.42 6.30
C GLU A 107 -8.56 -11.67 7.27
N LYS A 108 -7.57 -12.45 6.87
CA LYS A 108 -6.35 -12.65 7.65
C LYS A 108 -5.63 -11.33 7.91
N ILE A 109 -5.44 -10.51 6.87
CA ILE A 109 -4.79 -9.20 7.00
C ILE A 109 -5.59 -8.28 7.94
N ARG A 110 -6.94 -8.25 7.84
CA ARG A 110 -7.80 -7.47 8.76
C ARG A 110 -7.58 -7.87 10.21
N ARG A 111 -7.52 -9.17 10.47
CA ARG A 111 -7.28 -9.70 11.81
C ARG A 111 -5.91 -9.30 12.32
N GLU A 112 -4.85 -9.48 11.54
CA GLU A 112 -3.48 -9.07 11.89
C GLU A 112 -3.38 -7.57 12.22
N ILE A 113 -4.02 -6.71 11.42
CA ILE A 113 -4.11 -5.26 11.67
C ILE A 113 -4.80 -4.98 13.00
N THR A 114 -5.92 -5.66 13.28
CA THR A 114 -6.69 -5.50 14.52
C THR A 114 -5.88 -5.94 15.75
N GLU A 115 -5.26 -7.10 15.68
CA GLU A 115 -4.42 -7.65 16.74
C GLU A 115 -3.20 -6.76 17.01
N ARG A 116 -2.51 -6.30 15.97
CA ARG A 116 -1.41 -5.34 16.10
C ARG A 116 -1.90 -4.03 16.72
N GLY A 117 -3.03 -3.51 16.25
CA GLY A 117 -3.67 -2.31 16.80
C GLY A 117 -3.99 -2.41 18.28
N ALA A 118 -4.41 -3.59 18.76
CA ALA A 118 -4.71 -3.81 20.17
C ALA A 118 -3.47 -3.61 21.09
N THR A 119 -2.27 -3.84 20.58
CA THR A 119 -1.00 -3.63 21.31
C THR A 119 -0.52 -2.18 21.31
N LEU A 120 -1.10 -1.33 20.46
CA LEU A 120 -0.70 0.05 20.30
C LEU A 120 -1.61 1.01 21.10
N ILE A 121 -1.08 2.22 21.33
CA ILE A 121 -1.90 3.30 21.91
C ILE A 121 -3.06 3.62 20.96
N GLN A 122 -4.19 4.04 21.53
CA GLN A 122 -5.43 4.25 20.79
C GLN A 122 -5.26 5.13 19.53
N ASN A 123 -4.40 6.14 19.62
CA ASN A 123 -4.13 7.10 18.55
C ASN A 123 -3.37 6.54 17.34
N MET A 124 -2.84 5.33 17.43
CA MET A 124 -2.14 4.65 16.33
C MET A 124 -2.94 3.47 15.75
N ARG A 125 -4.17 3.26 16.25
CA ARG A 125 -5.02 2.17 15.77
C ARG A 125 -5.68 2.54 14.45
N ILE A 126 -5.62 1.61 13.52
CA ILE A 126 -6.30 1.74 12.24
C ILE A 126 -7.79 1.49 12.47
N ALA A 127 -8.62 2.47 12.15
CA ALA A 127 -10.07 2.39 12.29
C ALA A 127 -10.72 1.67 11.09
N LYS A 128 -10.16 1.86 9.89
CA LYS A 128 -10.67 1.23 8.67
C LYS A 128 -9.53 0.82 7.75
N THR A 129 -9.71 -0.33 7.09
CA THR A 129 -8.77 -0.87 6.10
C THR A 129 -9.44 -0.91 4.73
N HIS A 130 -8.79 -0.29 3.73
CA HIS A 130 -9.19 -0.32 2.33
C HIS A 130 -8.21 -1.23 1.59
N PHE A 131 -8.70 -2.24 0.91
CA PHE A 131 -7.86 -3.02 0.02
C PHE A 131 -7.83 -2.37 -1.36
N VAL A 132 -6.63 -2.27 -1.91
CA VAL A 132 -6.39 -1.65 -3.22
C VAL A 132 -5.42 -2.51 -4.03
N GLU A 133 -5.57 -2.52 -5.34
CA GLU A 133 -4.66 -3.26 -6.23
C GLU A 133 -3.25 -2.66 -6.24
N LYS A 134 -3.17 -1.33 -6.16
CA LYS A 134 -1.89 -0.60 -6.13
C LYS A 134 -2.01 0.74 -5.43
N ILE A 135 -0.91 1.19 -4.85
CA ILE A 135 -0.79 2.55 -4.31
C ILE A 135 -0.39 3.51 -5.44
N PRO A 136 -1.16 4.58 -5.70
CA PRO A 136 -0.77 5.60 -6.67
C PRO A 136 0.47 6.35 -6.18
N ARG A 137 1.48 6.48 -7.05
CA ARG A 137 2.78 7.07 -6.70
C ARG A 137 3.16 8.22 -7.63
N THR A 138 4.02 9.10 -7.14
CA THR A 138 4.69 10.13 -7.95
C THR A 138 5.82 9.48 -8.77
N SER A 139 6.44 10.25 -9.70
CA SER A 139 7.65 9.82 -10.41
C SER A 139 8.82 9.48 -9.46
N LEU A 140 8.85 10.06 -8.25
CA LEU A 140 9.84 9.81 -7.20
C LEU A 140 9.40 8.69 -6.24
N GLN A 141 8.43 7.86 -6.63
CA GLN A 141 7.93 6.71 -5.86
C GLN A 141 7.25 7.06 -4.52
N LYS A 142 6.92 8.33 -4.26
CA LYS A 142 6.17 8.74 -3.07
C LYS A 142 4.67 8.47 -3.24
N PRO A 143 3.96 7.94 -2.22
CA PRO A 143 2.53 7.70 -2.31
C PRO A 143 1.75 9.01 -2.47
N LYS A 144 0.78 9.00 -3.39
CA LYS A 144 -0.15 10.13 -3.60
C LYS A 144 -1.32 10.02 -2.62
N ARG A 145 -1.08 10.28 -1.33
CA ARG A 145 -2.08 10.15 -0.26
C ARG A 145 -3.37 10.94 -0.54
N TYR A 146 -3.30 12.06 -1.26
CA TYR A 146 -4.50 12.83 -1.62
C TYR A 146 -5.48 12.06 -2.51
N LEU A 147 -4.99 11.18 -3.41
CA LEU A 147 -5.85 10.31 -4.23
C LEU A 147 -6.50 9.21 -3.38
N LEU A 148 -5.76 8.66 -2.43
CA LEU A 148 -6.28 7.66 -1.49
C LEU A 148 -7.36 8.27 -0.59
N LYS A 149 -7.11 9.47 -0.04
CA LYS A 149 -8.12 10.22 0.73
C LYS A 149 -9.39 10.48 -0.07
N LYS A 150 -9.25 10.92 -1.32
CA LYS A 150 -10.38 11.14 -2.21
C LYS A 150 -11.20 9.85 -2.38
N LYS A 151 -10.55 8.72 -2.65
CA LYS A 151 -11.18 7.41 -2.79
C LYS A 151 -11.94 6.99 -1.52
N ALA A 152 -11.36 7.16 -0.33
CA ALA A 152 -12.02 6.85 0.93
C ALA A 152 -13.30 7.68 1.16
N LEU A 153 -13.29 8.94 0.73
CA LEU A 153 -14.45 9.83 0.87
C LEU A 153 -15.56 9.51 -0.16
N GLU A 154 -15.22 8.96 -1.31
CA GLU A 154 -16.17 8.51 -2.33
C GLU A 154 -16.90 7.21 -1.95
N GLY A 155 -16.33 6.41 -1.04
CA GLY A 155 -17.04 5.32 -0.35
C GLY A 155 -17.21 4.01 -1.16
N ASP A 156 -16.39 3.75 -2.18
CA ASP A 156 -16.55 2.59 -3.08
C ASP A 156 -15.70 1.35 -2.70
N ASP A 157 -15.44 1.16 -1.40
CA ASP A 157 -14.56 0.10 -0.89
C ASP A 157 -15.06 -1.31 -1.20
N ALA A 158 -16.37 -1.53 -1.10
CA ALA A 158 -16.94 -2.86 -1.31
C ALA A 158 -16.84 -3.32 -2.77
N ALA A 159 -16.88 -2.39 -3.73
CA ALA A 159 -16.66 -2.68 -5.14
C ALA A 159 -15.20 -3.03 -5.42
N ASP A 160 -14.26 -2.30 -4.80
CA ASP A 160 -12.83 -2.58 -4.92
C ASP A 160 -12.45 -3.94 -4.35
N GLU A 161 -12.95 -4.28 -3.17
CA GLU A 161 -12.68 -5.58 -2.54
C GLU A 161 -13.22 -6.74 -3.38
N LYS A 162 -14.47 -6.65 -3.85
CA LYS A 162 -15.04 -7.64 -4.76
C LYS A 162 -14.27 -7.78 -6.05
N MET A 163 -13.81 -6.69 -6.63
CA MET A 163 -13.01 -6.70 -7.85
C MET A 163 -11.65 -7.37 -7.61
N ILE A 164 -11.01 -7.10 -6.46
CA ILE A 164 -9.74 -7.71 -6.05
C ILE A 164 -9.93 -9.23 -5.85
N GLU A 165 -10.98 -9.64 -5.14
CA GLU A 165 -11.31 -11.05 -4.90
C GLU A 165 -11.63 -11.79 -6.20
N GLN A 166 -12.42 -11.17 -7.08
CA GLN A 166 -12.76 -11.76 -8.38
C GLN A 166 -11.52 -11.91 -9.28
N LYS A 167 -10.63 -10.93 -9.29
CA LYS A 167 -9.36 -11.01 -10.02
C LYS A 167 -8.46 -12.11 -9.47
N GLY A 168 -8.42 -12.28 -8.14
CA GLY A 168 -7.68 -13.37 -7.50
C GLY A 168 -8.22 -14.74 -7.91
N ALA A 169 -9.53 -14.92 -7.88
CA ALA A 169 -10.19 -16.16 -8.30
C ALA A 169 -9.98 -16.47 -9.78
N ASP A 170 -9.97 -15.45 -10.65
CA ASP A 170 -9.69 -15.63 -12.09
C ASP A 170 -8.24 -16.08 -12.33
N ILE A 171 -7.27 -15.48 -11.64
CA ILE A 171 -5.86 -15.89 -11.71
C ILE A 171 -5.69 -17.33 -11.20
N GLU A 172 -6.26 -17.66 -10.06
CA GLU A 172 -6.20 -19.00 -9.48
C GLU A 172 -6.78 -20.06 -10.44
N SER A 173 -7.96 -19.78 -11.01
CA SER A 173 -8.61 -20.65 -11.98
C SER A 173 -7.74 -20.89 -13.22
N LYS A 174 -7.11 -19.86 -13.76
CA LYS A 174 -6.21 -19.97 -14.91
C LYS A 174 -4.94 -20.77 -14.60
N VAL A 175 -4.32 -20.49 -13.45
CA VAL A 175 -3.12 -21.25 -13.00
C VAL A 175 -3.47 -22.71 -12.83
N THR A 176 -4.58 -23.02 -12.12
CA THR A 176 -5.02 -24.40 -11.88
C THR A 176 -5.33 -25.13 -13.18
N ALA A 177 -5.99 -24.48 -14.14
CA ALA A 177 -6.28 -25.06 -15.46
C ALA A 177 -4.98 -25.35 -16.26
N THR A 178 -4.00 -24.44 -16.21
CA THR A 178 -2.71 -24.64 -16.89
C THR A 178 -1.91 -25.78 -16.26
N VAL A 179 -1.87 -25.84 -14.92
CA VAL A 179 -1.23 -26.95 -14.19
C VAL A 179 -1.91 -28.29 -14.52
N ALA A 180 -3.24 -28.36 -14.49
CA ALA A 180 -4.02 -29.55 -14.83
C ALA A 180 -3.72 -30.06 -16.23
N LYS A 181 -3.68 -29.16 -17.21
CA LYS A 181 -3.34 -29.46 -18.60
C LYS A 181 -1.95 -30.06 -18.74
N ILE A 182 -0.93 -29.47 -18.11
CA ILE A 182 0.46 -29.93 -18.18
C ILE A 182 0.66 -31.27 -17.43
N ALA A 183 0.04 -31.40 -16.24
CA ALA A 183 0.10 -32.61 -15.43
C ALA A 183 -0.79 -33.75 -15.95
N ASN A 184 -1.64 -33.49 -16.94
CA ASN A 184 -2.69 -34.40 -17.40
C ASN A 184 -3.57 -34.92 -16.24
N ALA A 185 -3.93 -34.00 -15.32
CA ALA A 185 -4.72 -34.26 -14.11
C ALA A 185 -6.10 -33.60 -14.21
N ASP A 186 -7.05 -34.00 -13.36
CA ASP A 186 -8.33 -33.32 -13.25
C ASP A 186 -8.16 -31.99 -12.50
N VAL A 187 -8.76 -30.92 -13.02
CA VAL A 187 -8.72 -29.58 -12.40
C VAL A 187 -9.25 -29.61 -10.95
N ASN A 188 -10.25 -30.46 -10.66
CA ASN A 188 -10.85 -30.58 -9.33
C ASN A 188 -9.93 -31.24 -8.30
N ASP A 189 -8.88 -31.93 -8.74
CA ASP A 189 -7.89 -32.58 -7.87
C ASP A 189 -6.73 -31.65 -7.51
N ILE A 190 -6.70 -30.43 -8.06
CA ILE A 190 -5.63 -29.44 -7.87
C ILE A 190 -6.14 -28.33 -6.96
N SER A 191 -5.37 -28.06 -5.91
CA SER A 191 -5.60 -26.97 -4.95
C SER A 191 -4.35 -26.11 -4.79
N LEU A 192 -4.47 -24.98 -4.12
CA LEU A 192 -3.32 -24.12 -3.78
C LEU A 192 -2.25 -24.81 -2.91
N SER A 193 -2.59 -25.89 -2.23
CA SER A 193 -1.67 -26.71 -1.43
C SER A 193 -1.03 -27.85 -2.21
N THR A 194 -1.47 -28.13 -3.44
CA THR A 194 -0.93 -29.21 -4.27
C THR A 194 0.51 -28.90 -4.69
N LYS A 195 1.39 -29.81 -4.39
CA LYS A 195 2.82 -29.69 -4.75
C LYS A 195 3.03 -30.22 -6.16
N VAL A 196 3.37 -29.33 -7.06
CA VAL A 196 3.47 -29.58 -8.52
C VAL A 196 4.39 -30.76 -8.83
N PHE A 197 5.55 -30.88 -8.16
CA PHE A 197 6.53 -31.93 -8.41
C PHE A 197 6.18 -33.25 -7.70
N SER A 198 5.85 -33.21 -6.41
CA SER A 198 5.64 -34.43 -5.62
C SER A 198 4.26 -35.05 -5.81
N ASP A 199 3.22 -34.23 -5.90
CA ASP A 199 1.83 -34.71 -5.92
C ASP A 199 1.35 -34.96 -7.35
N LEU A 200 1.80 -34.15 -8.33
CA LEU A 200 1.40 -34.24 -9.73
C LEU A 200 2.47 -34.90 -10.61
N ALA A 201 3.62 -35.28 -10.03
CA ALA A 201 4.73 -35.93 -10.73
C ALA A 201 5.17 -35.22 -12.02
N ILE A 202 5.12 -33.90 -12.05
CA ILE A 202 5.61 -33.08 -13.17
C ILE A 202 7.14 -33.19 -13.23
N ASP A 203 7.66 -33.64 -14.36
CA ASP A 203 9.09 -33.75 -14.60
C ASP A 203 9.73 -32.40 -14.97
N SER A 204 11.07 -32.40 -15.08
CA SER A 204 11.82 -31.17 -15.36
C SER A 204 11.48 -30.54 -16.72
N LEU A 205 11.08 -31.31 -17.72
CA LEU A 205 10.72 -30.79 -19.04
C LEU A 205 9.32 -30.17 -18.99
N SER A 206 8.37 -30.83 -18.34
CA SER A 206 7.02 -30.35 -18.13
C SER A 206 7.00 -29.11 -17.24
N SER A 207 7.91 -28.99 -16.28
CA SER A 207 8.02 -27.78 -15.43
C SER A 207 8.49 -26.55 -16.23
N ILE A 208 9.40 -26.72 -17.19
CA ILE A 208 9.80 -25.64 -18.09
C ILE A 208 8.62 -25.22 -18.98
N THR A 209 7.87 -26.19 -19.51
CA THR A 209 6.68 -25.92 -20.31
C THR A 209 5.63 -25.17 -19.51
N LEU A 210 5.41 -25.57 -18.24
CA LEU A 210 4.49 -24.90 -17.31
C LEU A 210 4.90 -23.43 -17.07
N ALA A 211 6.19 -23.20 -16.80
CA ALA A 211 6.70 -21.84 -16.61
C ALA A 211 6.47 -20.98 -17.86
N MET A 212 6.80 -21.50 -19.04
CA MET A 212 6.60 -20.77 -20.30
C MET A 212 5.13 -20.45 -20.60
N GLU A 213 4.19 -21.40 -20.36
CA GLU A 213 2.77 -21.14 -20.57
C GLU A 213 2.22 -20.10 -19.57
N LEU A 214 2.66 -20.12 -18.30
CA LEU A 214 2.29 -19.13 -17.31
C LEU A 214 2.90 -17.76 -17.61
N GLU A 215 4.15 -17.69 -18.04
CA GLU A 215 4.79 -16.45 -18.49
C GLU A 215 4.03 -15.81 -19.65
N ASP A 216 3.60 -16.60 -20.61
CA ASP A 216 2.85 -16.09 -21.76
C ASP A 216 1.44 -15.65 -21.38
N GLU A 217 0.72 -16.42 -20.55
CA GLU A 217 -0.64 -16.08 -20.10
C GLU A 217 -0.66 -14.81 -19.27
N PHE A 218 0.27 -14.67 -18.31
CA PHE A 218 0.27 -13.55 -17.34
C PHE A 218 1.23 -12.41 -17.70
N LYS A 219 2.01 -12.56 -18.79
CA LYS A 219 3.03 -11.57 -19.23
C LYS A 219 4.00 -11.19 -18.09
N VAL A 220 4.41 -12.18 -17.35
CA VAL A 220 5.40 -12.08 -16.26
C VAL A 220 6.64 -12.87 -16.66
N ASN A 221 7.75 -12.69 -15.94
CA ASN A 221 8.93 -13.54 -16.03
C ASN A 221 9.03 -14.38 -14.76
N ILE A 222 9.08 -15.69 -14.89
CA ILE A 222 9.20 -16.62 -13.77
C ILE A 222 10.66 -17.06 -13.71
N GLU A 223 11.37 -16.64 -12.66
CA GLU A 223 12.74 -17.11 -12.46
C GLU A 223 12.75 -18.62 -12.22
N PRO A 224 13.62 -19.39 -12.91
CA PRO A 224 13.69 -20.83 -12.72
C PRO A 224 14.11 -21.14 -11.28
N TYR A 225 13.21 -21.77 -10.53
CA TYR A 225 13.49 -22.24 -9.18
C TYR A 225 14.36 -23.50 -9.30
N TYR A 226 15.63 -23.37 -9.01
CA TYR A 226 16.48 -24.52 -8.78
C TYR A 226 16.21 -24.99 -7.36
N HIS A 227 15.60 -26.19 -7.20
CA HIS A 227 15.58 -26.87 -5.93
C HIS A 227 17.02 -27.15 -5.51
N GLU A 228 17.50 -26.45 -4.50
CA GLU A 228 18.56 -26.97 -3.65
C GLU A 228 17.91 -28.03 -2.77
N ASP A 229 18.38 -29.29 -2.90
CA ASP A 229 17.99 -30.44 -2.08
C ASP A 229 18.35 -30.23 -0.60
#